data_f61c77c3d204c8e61826e54ad75f4540
#
_entry.id   f61c77c3d204c8e61826e54ad75f4540
#
_cell.length_a   1.000
_cell.length_b   1.000
_cell.length_c   1.000
_cell.angle_alpha   90.00
_cell.angle_beta   90.00
_cell.angle_gamma   90.00
#
_symmetry.space_group_name_H-M   'P 1'
#
loop_
_entity.id
_entity.type
_entity.pdbx_description
1 polymer ?
#
loop_
_entity_poly.entity_id
_entity_poly.type
_entity_poly.pdbx_seq_one_letter_code
_entity_poly.pdbx_strand_id
1 'polypeptide(L)'
;MLEYANSQLLEFRHYDDMLTDELERVYTLLDKGTGIFARWRLARSATRLHTVLLDVAELTEHADNAIKFLSDMFAARLYKLAALKVGVPDYKDLVTRKVHTAEELYRFMVDQFNQSRAFFLELTVVIILVVELVYLFRGNAF
;
A
#
# COMPACT_ATOMS: atom_id res chain seq x y z
N MET A 1 17.42 26.98 7.22
CA MET A 1 16.01 26.93 6.77
C MET A 1 15.88 26.42 5.34
N LEU A 2 16.63 26.97 4.38
CA LEU A 2 16.64 26.46 2.99
C LEU A 2 17.14 25.02 2.89
N GLU A 3 18.17 24.66 3.64
CA GLU A 3 18.69 23.27 3.68
C GLU A 3 17.66 22.30 4.19
N TYR A 4 16.91 22.67 5.22
CA TYR A 4 15.85 21.84 5.77
C TYR A 4 14.67 21.66 4.79
N ALA A 5 14.24 22.75 4.13
CA ALA A 5 13.21 22.66 3.09
C ALA A 5 13.67 21.81 1.90
N ASN A 6 14.95 21.89 1.53
CA ASN A 6 15.52 21.08 0.46
C ASN A 6 15.64 19.60 0.84
N SER A 7 16.01 19.31 2.10
CA SER A 7 16.01 17.93 2.62
C SER A 7 14.62 17.32 2.56
N GLN A 8 13.60 18.03 3.03
CA GLN A 8 12.21 17.56 2.96
C GLN A 8 11.75 17.36 1.51
N LEU A 9 12.12 18.25 0.60
CA LEU A 9 11.80 18.06 -0.82
C LEU A 9 12.41 16.77 -1.36
N LEU A 10 13.69 16.50 -1.04
CA LEU A 10 14.37 15.27 -1.46
C LEU A 10 13.69 14.02 -0.88
N GLU A 11 13.27 14.07 0.38
CA GLU A 11 12.53 12.99 1.00
C GLU A 11 11.18 12.74 0.30
N PHE A 12 10.38 13.77 0.06
CA PHE A 12 9.12 13.63 -0.68
C PHE A 12 9.33 13.11 -2.11
N ARG A 13 10.38 13.55 -2.81
CA ARG A 13 10.72 13.02 -4.13
C ARG A 13 11.09 11.54 -4.08
N HIS A 14 11.89 11.16 -3.10
CA HIS A 14 12.26 9.76 -2.91
C HIS A 14 11.04 8.86 -2.67
N TYR A 15 10.12 9.29 -1.82
CA TYR A 15 8.88 8.53 -1.57
C TYR A 15 7.92 8.57 -2.77
N ASP A 16 7.91 9.64 -3.54
CA ASP A 16 7.17 9.71 -4.80
C ASP A 16 7.64 8.66 -5.80
N ASP A 17 8.96 8.53 -5.95
CA ASP A 17 9.58 7.52 -6.81
C ASP A 17 9.29 6.10 -6.29
N MET A 18 9.46 5.85 -4.99
CA MET A 18 9.17 4.55 -4.37
C MET A 18 7.69 4.14 -4.53
N LEU A 19 6.76 5.06 -4.30
CA LEU A 19 5.32 4.80 -4.50
C LEU A 19 5.01 4.50 -5.96
N THR A 20 5.63 5.22 -6.88
CA THR A 20 5.45 4.97 -8.33
C THR A 20 5.90 3.56 -8.69
N ASP A 21 7.09 3.16 -8.27
CA ASP A 21 7.65 1.85 -8.55
C ASP A 21 6.79 0.71 -7.97
N GLU A 22 6.34 0.84 -6.72
CA GLU A 22 5.50 -0.18 -6.09
C GLU A 22 4.09 -0.25 -6.71
N LEU A 23 3.50 0.89 -7.07
CA LEU A 23 2.21 0.93 -7.78
C LEU A 23 2.33 0.26 -9.15
N GLU A 24 3.37 0.57 -9.93
CA GLU A 24 3.60 -0.04 -11.25
C GLU A 24 3.80 -1.55 -11.15
N ARG A 25 4.54 -2.02 -10.15
CA ARG A 25 4.70 -3.45 -9.87
C ARG A 25 3.38 -4.13 -9.56
N VAL A 26 2.55 -3.52 -8.71
CA VAL A 26 1.25 -4.08 -8.36
C VAL A 26 0.34 -4.12 -9.58
N TYR A 27 0.26 -3.06 -10.38
CA TYR A 27 -0.51 -3.06 -11.63
C TYR A 27 -0.03 -4.14 -12.60
N THR A 28 1.28 -4.31 -12.76
CA THR A 28 1.85 -5.36 -13.62
C THR A 28 1.51 -6.77 -13.11
N LEU A 29 1.45 -6.97 -11.79
CA LEU A 29 1.07 -8.25 -11.19
C LEU A 29 -0.42 -8.54 -11.35
N LEU A 30 -1.27 -7.52 -11.29
CA LEU A 30 -2.71 -7.65 -11.52
C LEU A 30 -3.03 -7.99 -12.96
N ASP A 31 -2.30 -7.42 -13.91
CA ASP A 31 -2.48 -7.66 -15.36
C ASP A 31 -2.03 -9.08 -15.79
N LYS A 32 -0.99 -9.63 -15.14
CA LYS A 32 -0.39 -10.94 -15.51
C LYS A 32 -1.16 -12.18 -15.06
N GLY A 33 -2.35 -12.04 -14.45
CA GLY A 33 -3.31 -13.12 -14.29
C GLY A 33 -3.36 -13.85 -12.95
N THR A 34 -4.31 -14.79 -12.86
CA THR A 34 -4.93 -15.38 -11.66
C THR A 34 -4.27 -16.66 -11.12
N GLY A 35 -3.00 -16.92 -11.40
CA GLY A 35 -2.31 -18.13 -10.92
C GLY A 35 -2.00 -18.11 -9.41
N ILE A 36 -1.87 -19.29 -8.79
CA ILE A 36 -1.52 -19.44 -7.36
C ILE A 36 -0.22 -18.69 -7.01
N PHE A 37 0.76 -18.72 -7.89
CA PHE A 37 2.02 -17.99 -7.74
C PHE A 37 1.86 -16.46 -7.87
N ALA A 38 0.94 -16.00 -8.72
CA ALA A 38 0.61 -14.58 -8.84
C ALA A 38 0.00 -14.05 -7.54
N ARG A 39 -0.84 -14.84 -6.89
CA ARG A 39 -1.42 -14.52 -5.58
C ARG A 39 -0.36 -14.36 -4.49
N TRP A 40 0.60 -15.26 -4.42
CA TRP A 40 1.67 -15.17 -3.43
C TRP A 40 2.57 -13.95 -3.65
N ARG A 41 2.85 -13.62 -4.92
CA ARG A 41 3.56 -12.39 -5.29
C ARG A 41 2.76 -11.15 -4.91
N LEU A 42 1.46 -11.17 -5.15
CA LEU A 42 0.55 -10.07 -4.80
C LEU A 42 0.51 -9.82 -3.29
N ALA A 43 0.46 -10.90 -2.47
CA ALA A 43 0.54 -10.79 -1.01
C ALA A 43 1.84 -10.11 -0.55
N ARG A 44 2.96 -10.48 -1.16
CA ARG A 44 4.26 -9.89 -0.83
C ARG A 44 4.34 -8.42 -1.26
N SER A 45 3.78 -8.07 -2.41
CA SER A 45 3.66 -6.68 -2.86
C SER A 45 2.75 -5.87 -1.95
N ALA A 46 1.63 -6.43 -1.48
CA ALA A 46 0.74 -5.77 -0.53
C ALA A 46 1.46 -5.41 0.77
N THR A 47 2.27 -6.34 1.32
CA THR A 47 3.07 -6.07 2.53
C THR A 47 4.07 -4.95 2.31
N ARG A 48 4.77 -4.93 1.17
CA ARG A 48 5.71 -3.85 0.84
C ARG A 48 5.01 -2.50 0.69
N LEU A 49 3.90 -2.48 -0.05
CA LEU A 49 3.11 -1.27 -0.22
C LEU A 49 2.65 -0.73 1.13
N HIS A 50 2.21 -1.59 2.04
CA HIS A 50 1.82 -1.19 3.39
C HIS A 50 2.99 -0.57 4.17
N THR A 51 4.20 -1.13 4.07
CA THR A 51 5.39 -0.55 4.71
C THR A 51 5.68 0.84 4.17
N VAL A 52 5.68 1.01 2.84
CA VAL A 52 5.91 2.33 2.22
C VAL A 52 4.83 3.35 2.63
N LEU A 53 3.57 2.91 2.74
CA LEU A 53 2.48 3.77 3.23
C LEU A 53 2.71 4.24 4.67
N LEU A 54 3.19 3.38 5.55
CA LEU A 54 3.53 3.74 6.94
C LEU A 54 4.70 4.73 6.97
N ASP A 55 5.76 4.49 6.21
CA ASP A 55 6.93 5.36 6.14
C ASP A 55 6.54 6.77 5.64
N VAL A 56 5.69 6.84 4.62
CA VAL A 56 5.19 8.12 4.08
C VAL A 56 4.28 8.83 5.09
N ALA A 57 3.45 8.12 5.83
CA ALA A 57 2.60 8.70 6.87
C ALA A 57 3.45 9.31 7.99
N GLU A 58 4.49 8.61 8.43
CA GLU A 58 5.44 9.10 9.43
C GLU A 58 6.18 10.36 8.94
N LEU A 59 6.68 10.35 7.70
CA LEU A 59 7.33 11.52 7.09
C LEU A 59 6.39 12.73 7.04
N THR A 60 5.14 12.51 6.64
CA THR A 60 4.15 13.59 6.53
C THR A 60 3.86 14.20 7.89
N GLU A 61 3.74 13.37 8.93
CA GLU A 61 3.57 13.83 10.31
C GLU A 61 4.79 14.62 10.80
N HIS A 62 6.00 14.12 10.53
CA HIS A 62 7.24 14.84 10.87
C HIS A 62 7.32 16.20 10.17
N ALA A 63 6.97 16.28 8.89
CA ALA A 63 6.96 17.52 8.13
C ALA A 63 5.95 18.55 8.70
N ASP A 64 4.75 18.09 9.07
CA ASP A 64 3.72 18.96 9.67
C ASP A 64 4.08 19.41 11.07
N ASN A 65 4.76 18.57 11.85
CA ASN A 65 5.18 18.90 13.21
C ASN A 65 6.42 19.81 13.24
N ALA A 66 7.29 19.73 12.24
CA ALA A 66 8.50 20.57 12.20
C ALA A 66 8.19 22.07 12.31
N ILE A 67 7.09 22.53 11.73
CA ILE A 67 6.64 23.92 11.79
C ILE A 67 6.17 24.30 13.21
N LYS A 68 5.59 23.35 13.94
CA LYS A 68 5.07 23.56 15.31
C LYS A 68 6.19 23.72 16.34
N PHE A 69 7.37 23.13 16.08
CA PHE A 69 8.53 23.22 16.98
C PHE A 69 9.37 24.48 16.75
N LEU A 70 9.10 25.27 15.71
CA LEU A 70 9.72 26.56 15.51
C LEU A 70 9.08 27.57 16.46
N SER A 71 9.72 27.78 17.62
CA SER A 71 9.28 28.74 18.65
C SER A 71 9.33 30.20 18.19
N ASP A 72 10.05 30.48 17.11
CA ASP A 72 10.17 31.82 16.51
C ASP A 72 9.25 31.98 15.30
N MET A 73 8.30 32.89 15.40
CA MET A 73 7.33 33.20 14.33
C MET A 73 8.01 33.71 13.05
N PHE A 74 9.17 34.35 13.14
CA PHE A 74 9.93 34.80 12.00
C PHE A 74 10.57 33.60 11.26
N ALA A 75 11.18 32.68 12.02
CA ALA A 75 11.77 31.46 11.47
C ALA A 75 10.70 30.57 10.79
N ALA A 76 9.50 30.46 11.38
CA ALA A 76 8.39 29.73 10.78
C ALA A 76 7.90 30.36 9.47
N ARG A 77 7.82 31.69 9.38
CA ARG A 77 7.47 32.40 8.14
C ARG A 77 8.53 32.24 7.06
N LEU A 78 9.79 32.36 7.43
CA LEU A 78 10.92 32.17 6.52
C LEU A 78 10.97 30.73 5.97
N TYR A 79 10.76 29.74 6.82
CA TYR A 79 10.64 28.35 6.42
C TYR A 79 9.47 28.13 5.44
N LYS A 80 8.31 28.67 5.74
CA LYS A 80 7.12 28.54 4.88
C LYS A 80 7.36 29.15 3.48
N LEU A 81 8.01 30.31 3.41
CA LEU A 81 8.38 30.94 2.14
C LEU A 81 9.44 30.12 1.39
N ALA A 82 10.42 29.56 2.07
CA ALA A 82 11.45 28.70 1.48
C ALA A 82 10.80 27.42 0.93
N ALA A 83 9.96 26.75 1.71
CA ALA A 83 9.25 25.53 1.31
C ALA A 83 8.35 25.75 0.09
N LEU A 84 7.61 26.87 0.06
CA LEU A 84 6.78 27.25 -1.10
C LEU A 84 7.64 27.47 -2.35
N LYS A 85 8.77 28.16 -2.20
CA LYS A 85 9.64 28.49 -3.34
C LYS A 85 10.36 27.27 -3.92
N VAL A 86 10.62 26.27 -3.09
CA VAL A 86 11.26 24.99 -3.49
C VAL A 86 10.22 23.97 -4.00
N GLY A 87 8.92 24.19 -3.76
CA GLY A 87 7.86 23.33 -4.25
C GLY A 87 7.52 22.16 -3.32
N VAL A 88 7.87 22.24 -2.04
CA VAL A 88 7.52 21.17 -1.05
C VAL A 88 6.03 20.89 -1.01
N PRO A 89 5.12 21.88 -0.98
CA PRO A 89 3.68 21.61 -0.95
C PRO A 89 3.18 20.83 -2.16
N ASP A 90 3.70 21.12 -3.35
CA ASP A 90 3.29 20.46 -4.59
C ASP A 90 3.66 18.96 -4.57
N TYR A 91 4.88 18.65 -4.10
CA TYR A 91 5.30 17.26 -3.93
C TYR A 91 4.55 16.55 -2.80
N LYS A 92 4.25 17.25 -1.70
CA LYS A 92 3.42 16.70 -0.63
C LYS A 92 2.02 16.32 -1.15
N ASP A 93 1.38 17.17 -1.92
CA ASP A 93 0.08 16.91 -2.52
C ASP A 93 0.14 15.74 -3.53
N LEU A 94 1.22 15.64 -4.29
CA LEU A 94 1.44 14.55 -5.24
C LEU A 94 1.58 13.21 -4.49
N VAL A 95 2.42 13.16 -3.46
CA VAL A 95 2.62 11.99 -2.61
C VAL A 95 1.32 11.60 -1.91
N THR A 96 0.57 12.56 -1.36
CA THR A 96 -0.72 12.30 -0.69
C THR A 96 -1.74 11.66 -1.65
N ARG A 97 -1.83 12.11 -2.89
CA ARG A 97 -2.69 11.49 -3.90
C ARG A 97 -2.26 10.07 -4.24
N LYS A 98 -0.95 9.83 -4.38
CA LYS A 98 -0.42 8.48 -4.63
C LYS A 98 -0.65 7.55 -3.43
N VAL A 99 -0.50 8.05 -2.21
CA VAL A 99 -0.85 7.30 -0.99
C VAL A 99 -2.30 6.86 -1.01
N HIS A 100 -3.22 7.75 -1.34
CA HIS A 100 -4.65 7.39 -1.42
C HIS A 100 -4.91 6.29 -2.46
N THR A 101 -4.31 6.40 -3.65
CA THR A 101 -4.41 5.36 -4.69
C THR A 101 -3.80 4.04 -4.21
N ALA A 102 -2.68 4.09 -3.51
CA ALA A 102 -2.02 2.91 -2.96
C ALA A 102 -2.84 2.24 -1.84
N GLU A 103 -3.51 3.02 -0.99
CA GLU A 103 -4.45 2.50 0.02
C GLU A 103 -5.66 1.79 -0.60
N GLU A 104 -6.26 2.38 -1.63
CA GLU A 104 -7.37 1.75 -2.36
C GLU A 104 -6.93 0.43 -3.00
N LEU A 105 -5.76 0.42 -3.62
CA LEU A 105 -5.19 -0.76 -4.23
C LEU A 105 -4.85 -1.84 -3.20
N TYR A 106 -4.31 -1.44 -2.05
CA TYR A 106 -4.05 -2.35 -0.92
C TYR A 106 -5.34 -2.99 -0.41
N ARG A 107 -6.39 -2.21 -0.19
CA ARG A 107 -7.72 -2.72 0.23
C ARG A 107 -8.26 -3.72 -0.78
N PHE A 108 -8.20 -3.39 -2.07
CA PHE A 108 -8.61 -4.29 -3.14
C PHE A 108 -7.84 -5.63 -3.09
N MET A 109 -6.51 -5.59 -2.89
CA MET A 109 -5.70 -6.79 -2.76
C MET A 109 -6.11 -7.65 -1.56
N VAL A 110 -6.33 -7.03 -0.40
CA VAL A 110 -6.76 -7.72 0.83
C VAL A 110 -8.14 -8.37 0.65
N ASP A 111 -9.09 -7.67 0.05
CA ASP A 111 -10.43 -8.19 -0.22
C ASP A 111 -10.37 -9.40 -1.17
N GLN A 112 -9.53 -9.33 -2.18
CA GLN A 112 -9.32 -10.45 -3.11
C GLN A 112 -8.73 -11.68 -2.42
N PHE A 113 -7.87 -11.50 -1.43
CA PHE A 113 -7.37 -12.60 -0.60
C PHE A 113 -8.45 -13.22 0.27
N ASN A 114 -9.28 -12.42 0.90
CA ASN A 114 -10.36 -12.91 1.78
C ASN A 114 -11.41 -13.69 0.99
N GLN A 115 -11.80 -13.21 -0.18
CA GLN A 115 -12.73 -13.89 -1.07
C GLN A 115 -12.16 -15.25 -1.55
N SER A 116 -10.88 -15.32 -1.79
CA SER A 116 -10.22 -16.57 -2.17
C SER A 116 -10.19 -17.60 -1.06
N ARG A 117 -10.01 -17.19 0.19
CA ARG A 117 -10.04 -18.08 1.34
C ARG A 117 -11.44 -18.70 1.53
N ALA A 118 -12.48 -17.91 1.36
CA ALA A 118 -13.87 -18.38 1.41
C ALA A 118 -14.12 -19.45 0.35
N PHE A 119 -13.71 -19.22 -0.89
CA PHE A 119 -13.83 -20.18 -1.98
C PHE A 119 -13.07 -21.48 -1.72
N PHE A 120 -11.86 -21.43 -1.16
CA PHE A 120 -11.11 -22.65 -0.80
C PHE A 120 -11.78 -23.46 0.31
N LEU A 121 -12.35 -22.79 1.32
CA LEU A 121 -13.10 -23.47 2.37
C LEU A 121 -14.35 -24.16 1.80
N GLU A 122 -15.10 -23.46 0.95
CA GLU A 122 -16.28 -24.02 0.30
C GLU A 122 -15.93 -25.22 -0.58
N LEU A 123 -14.86 -25.12 -1.39
CA LEU A 123 -14.35 -26.22 -2.21
C LEU A 123 -13.94 -27.43 -1.34
N THR A 124 -13.30 -27.19 -0.22
CA THR A 124 -12.89 -28.26 0.72
C THR A 124 -14.10 -28.98 1.29
N VAL A 125 -15.16 -28.26 1.67
CA VAL A 125 -16.41 -28.84 2.15
C VAL A 125 -17.07 -29.68 1.07
N VAL A 126 -17.14 -29.18 -0.17
CA VAL A 126 -17.70 -29.92 -1.31
C VAL A 126 -16.91 -31.20 -1.58
N ILE A 127 -15.58 -31.16 -1.52
CA ILE A 127 -14.73 -32.36 -1.69
C ILE A 127 -15.02 -33.39 -0.60
N ILE A 128 -15.13 -32.99 0.65
CA ILE A 128 -15.44 -33.88 1.77
C ILE A 128 -16.80 -34.54 1.54
N LEU A 129 -17.83 -33.76 1.19
CA LEU A 129 -19.17 -34.29 0.90
C LEU A 129 -19.16 -35.29 -0.27
N VAL A 130 -18.41 -35.03 -1.31
CA VAL A 130 -18.27 -35.96 -2.46
C VAL A 130 -17.60 -37.26 -2.02
N VAL A 131 -16.56 -37.18 -1.21
CA VAL A 131 -15.86 -38.36 -0.64
C VAL A 131 -16.81 -39.15 0.23
N GLU A 132 -17.57 -38.53 1.13
CA GLU A 132 -18.58 -39.20 1.96
C GLU A 132 -19.65 -39.89 1.13
N LEU A 133 -20.14 -39.21 0.08
CA LEU A 133 -21.12 -39.77 -0.85
C LEU A 133 -20.59 -41.02 -1.54
N VAL A 134 -19.35 -40.98 -2.02
CA VAL A 134 -18.68 -42.12 -2.67
C VAL A 134 -18.53 -43.29 -1.69
N TYR A 135 -18.15 -43.03 -0.43
CA TYR A 135 -18.06 -44.08 0.60
C TYR A 135 -19.42 -44.68 0.91
N LEU A 136 -20.47 -43.89 0.99
CA LEU A 136 -21.83 -44.35 1.25
C LEU A 136 -22.36 -45.25 0.14
N PHE A 137 -22.12 -44.88 -1.12
CA PHE A 137 -22.51 -45.69 -2.29
C PHE A 137 -21.69 -46.99 -2.38
N ARG A 138 -20.42 -46.96 -2.04
CA ARG A 138 -19.54 -48.12 -2.07
C ARG A 138 -19.77 -49.06 -0.88
N GLY A 139 -20.16 -48.51 0.28
CA GLY A 139 -20.50 -49.28 1.50
C GLY A 139 -21.87 -49.94 1.46
N ASN A 140 -22.80 -49.46 0.62
CA ASN A 140 -24.12 -50.07 0.40
C ASN A 140 -24.13 -51.13 -0.73
N ALA A 141 -23.00 -51.41 -1.35
CA ALA A 141 -22.87 -52.37 -2.41
C ALA A 141 -22.44 -53.79 -1.93
N PHE A 142 -22.48 -54.04 -0.61
CA PHE A 142 -22.27 -55.36 -0.03
C PHE A 142 -23.46 -55.74 0.88
#